data_ab4bf02aaa814a0f09a93abfd7ae8240
#
_entry.id   ab4bf02aaa814a0f09a93abfd7ae8240
#
_cell.length_a   1.000
_cell.length_b   1.000
_cell.length_c   1.000
_cell.angle_alpha   90.00
_cell.angle_beta   90.00
_cell.angle_gamma   90.00
#
_symmetry.space_group_name_H-M   'P 1'
#
loop_
_entity.id
_entity.type
_entity.pdbx_description
1 polymer ?
#
loop_
_entity_poly.entity_id
_entity_poly.type
_entity_poly.pdbx_seq_one_letter_code
_entity_poly.pdbx_strand_id
1 'polypeptide(L)'
;VPIFRGLGFRRVHDLPLGDWKRLGGRGSYIQLYGTEGKWGCYVIEVPGGGALNAEKHMFEKIYYVVEGRGSVEVWMDGDAKKHIFEYQKGSMFSIPMNVTHQIVNATSTPGLLLAGTTAPNIMNLIGNTTAVFENNFRFTDRFSTADDYYKYKEDIEPDPVRGLAMRRSNFLPDVLNCDLPLDNRRSPGSKRLEPYMTANTFYLWLAEHRTGHYSKAHAHSSAAVILCLQGQGYTITWPESAGIRPWEAGKGDLVQRIDYEYSGMVSAAPGGARWNHQHFGVSKGPLRISAWFGPHNPAREPGPPGEKHTDYTGMDIPEGGTAIPYWMEDPFIKEEYNRTIKANGGESHMKAAYYDKDYKGELPKE
;
A
#
# COMPACT_ATOMS: atom_id res chain seq x y z
N VAL A 1 22.26 8.54 -6.52
CA VAL A 1 21.15 7.82 -5.86
C VAL A 1 21.03 6.45 -6.49
N PRO A 2 21.15 5.34 -5.73
CA PRO A 2 20.92 3.99 -6.24
C PRO A 2 19.47 3.79 -6.73
N ILE A 3 19.28 2.75 -7.56
CA ILE A 3 17.95 2.33 -8.03
C ILE A 3 17.84 0.83 -7.81
N PHE A 4 16.91 0.41 -6.96
CA PHE A 4 16.48 -0.96 -6.90
C PHE A 4 15.48 -1.24 -8.03
N ARG A 5 15.65 -2.36 -8.74
CA ARG A 5 14.70 -2.84 -9.75
C ARG A 5 14.43 -4.32 -9.52
N GLY A 6 13.16 -4.70 -9.44
CA GLY A 6 12.82 -6.09 -9.21
C GLY A 6 11.35 -6.33 -8.88
N LEU A 7 11.03 -7.58 -8.59
CA LEU A 7 9.71 -7.99 -8.16
C LEU A 7 9.39 -7.49 -6.75
N GLY A 8 10.39 -7.48 -5.86
CA GLY A 8 10.26 -7.07 -4.47
C GLY A 8 11.55 -7.27 -3.69
N PHE A 9 11.53 -6.90 -2.43
CA PHE A 9 12.64 -7.07 -1.48
C PHE A 9 12.10 -7.38 -0.08
N ARG A 10 12.94 -8.04 0.71
CA ARG A 10 12.53 -8.54 2.03
C ARG A 10 12.35 -7.43 3.05
N ARG A 11 13.24 -6.44 3.10
CA ARG A 11 13.21 -5.27 3.99
C ARG A 11 13.80 -4.07 3.28
N VAL A 12 13.27 -2.89 3.55
CA VAL A 12 13.84 -1.66 2.99
C VAL A 12 15.27 -1.38 3.48
N HIS A 13 15.63 -1.87 4.67
CA HIS A 13 16.98 -1.77 5.23
C HIS A 13 18.05 -2.51 4.43
N ASP A 14 17.66 -3.46 3.59
CA ASP A 14 18.58 -4.21 2.73
C ASP A 14 18.96 -3.42 1.45
N LEU A 15 18.32 -2.28 1.20
CA LEU A 15 18.57 -1.45 0.03
C LEU A 15 19.80 -0.55 0.24
N PRO A 16 20.67 -0.42 -0.77
CA PRO A 16 21.77 0.54 -0.70
C PRO A 16 21.24 1.97 -0.74
N LEU A 17 21.75 2.84 0.13
CA LEU A 17 21.42 4.26 0.13
C LEU A 17 22.60 5.08 -0.37
N GLY A 18 22.33 6.04 -1.24
CA GLY A 18 23.33 7.00 -1.75
C GLY A 18 22.88 8.45 -1.56
N ASP A 19 23.83 9.37 -1.58
CA ASP A 19 23.59 10.80 -1.38
C ASP A 19 22.56 11.35 -2.36
N TRP A 20 21.57 12.03 -1.83
CA TRP A 20 20.50 12.68 -2.60
C TRP A 20 20.51 14.19 -2.38
N LYS A 21 21.38 14.87 -3.12
CA LYS A 21 21.64 16.32 -2.95
C LYS A 21 20.37 17.17 -2.98
N ARG A 22 19.42 16.84 -3.88
CA ARG A 22 18.16 17.59 -3.97
C ARG A 22 17.35 17.52 -2.68
N LEU A 23 17.28 16.34 -2.06
CA LEU A 23 16.50 16.13 -0.83
C LEU A 23 17.29 16.44 0.45
N GLY A 24 18.62 16.52 0.37
CA GLY A 24 19.47 16.77 1.55
C GLY A 24 19.61 15.56 2.49
N GLY A 25 19.37 14.37 2.00
CA GLY A 25 19.51 13.11 2.73
C GLY A 25 20.18 12.04 1.89
N ARG A 26 20.05 10.77 2.32
CA ARG A 26 20.50 9.61 1.54
C ARG A 26 19.29 8.76 1.17
N GLY A 27 19.27 8.17 -0.02
CA GLY A 27 18.11 7.41 -0.44
C GLY A 27 18.38 6.44 -1.57
N SER A 28 17.34 5.73 -1.97
CA SER A 28 17.31 4.82 -3.11
C SER A 28 15.96 4.92 -3.81
N TYR A 29 15.96 4.99 -5.14
CA TYR A 29 14.76 4.77 -5.91
C TYR A 29 14.36 3.30 -5.86
N ILE A 30 13.05 3.04 -5.85
CA ILE A 30 12.47 1.70 -5.84
C ILE A 30 11.57 1.58 -7.06
N GLN A 31 12.02 0.82 -8.05
CA GLN A 31 11.27 0.51 -9.26
C GLN A 31 10.81 -0.94 -9.19
N LEU A 32 9.61 -1.16 -8.70
CA LEU A 32 8.98 -2.48 -8.70
C LEU A 32 8.32 -2.75 -10.05
N TYR A 33 8.46 -3.97 -10.54
CA TYR A 33 7.91 -4.37 -11.83
C TYR A 33 6.40 -4.12 -11.90
N GLY A 34 5.93 -3.58 -13.02
CA GLY A 34 4.54 -3.20 -13.26
C GLY A 34 4.17 -1.79 -12.81
N THR A 35 5.04 -1.07 -12.08
CA THR A 35 4.80 0.33 -11.69
C THR A 35 5.37 1.34 -12.72
N GLU A 36 6.15 0.87 -13.68
CA GLU A 36 6.88 1.68 -14.65
C GLU A 36 5.96 2.68 -15.35
N GLY A 37 6.33 3.97 -15.27
CA GLY A 37 5.58 5.07 -15.87
C GLY A 37 4.22 5.38 -15.23
N LYS A 38 3.76 4.58 -14.24
CA LYS A 38 2.48 4.77 -13.57
C LYS A 38 2.63 5.55 -12.27
N TRP A 39 3.53 5.13 -11.42
CA TRP A 39 3.87 5.80 -10.16
C TRP A 39 5.25 5.38 -9.69
N GLY A 40 5.82 6.13 -8.75
CA GLY A 40 7.15 5.90 -8.24
C GLY A 40 7.17 5.61 -6.76
N CYS A 41 8.26 4.97 -6.32
CA CYS A 41 8.55 4.75 -4.92
C CYS A 41 10.02 5.05 -4.64
N TYR A 42 10.33 5.48 -3.43
CA TYR A 42 11.70 5.63 -2.96
C TYR A 42 11.77 5.51 -1.44
N VAL A 43 12.95 5.19 -0.95
CA VAL A 43 13.30 5.32 0.47
C VAL A 43 14.21 6.51 0.65
N ILE A 44 14.01 7.26 1.74
CA ILE A 44 14.84 8.41 2.10
C ILE A 44 15.23 8.32 3.59
N GLU A 45 16.52 8.49 3.85
CA GLU A 45 17.09 8.66 5.19
C GLU A 45 17.15 10.14 5.51
N VAL A 46 16.51 10.52 6.63
CA VAL A 46 16.54 11.88 7.17
C VAL A 46 17.69 11.96 8.19
N PRO A 47 18.66 12.88 8.05
CA PRO A 47 19.80 12.98 8.96
C PRO A 47 19.36 13.09 10.42
N GLY A 48 20.11 12.45 11.33
CA GLY A 48 19.87 12.56 12.78
C GLY A 48 20.03 14.01 13.26
N GLY A 49 19.05 14.52 13.99
CA GLY A 49 19.01 15.90 14.47
C GLY A 49 18.96 16.96 13.37
N GLY A 50 18.63 16.54 12.13
CA GLY A 50 18.61 17.39 10.95
C GLY A 50 17.26 17.39 10.23
N ALA A 51 17.26 17.90 9.02
CA ALA A 51 16.08 18.00 8.17
C ALA A 51 16.43 17.70 6.71
N LEU A 52 15.45 17.26 5.95
CA LEU A 52 15.55 17.29 4.50
C LEU A 52 15.43 18.72 3.98
N ASN A 53 15.90 18.97 2.77
CA ASN A 53 15.65 20.25 2.10
C ASN A 53 14.13 20.43 1.91
N ALA A 54 13.66 21.66 2.08
CA ALA A 54 12.28 21.98 1.71
C ALA A 54 12.07 21.78 0.21
N GLU A 55 10.96 21.18 -0.18
CA GLU A 55 10.67 20.96 -1.60
C GLU A 55 9.19 21.26 -1.94
N LYS A 56 8.97 21.67 -3.19
CA LYS A 56 7.66 21.88 -3.80
C LYS A 56 7.62 21.17 -5.15
N HIS A 57 6.50 20.59 -5.52
CA HIS A 57 6.36 19.87 -6.79
C HIS A 57 4.89 19.65 -7.14
N MET A 58 4.59 19.55 -8.44
CA MET A 58 3.24 19.30 -8.99
C MET A 58 2.76 17.85 -8.89
N PHE A 59 3.36 17.03 -8.08
CA PHE A 59 2.92 15.65 -7.85
C PHE A 59 2.69 15.42 -6.37
N GLU A 60 1.94 14.39 -6.05
CA GLU A 60 1.63 14.01 -4.68
C GLU A 60 2.59 12.98 -4.15
N LYS A 61 2.71 12.95 -2.83
CA LYS A 61 3.44 11.92 -2.09
C LYS A 61 2.63 11.40 -0.92
N ILE A 62 2.78 10.10 -0.69
CA ILE A 62 2.41 9.46 0.58
C ILE A 62 3.70 9.03 1.23
N TYR A 63 3.92 9.42 2.48
CA TYR A 63 5.04 8.95 3.27
C TYR A 63 4.59 7.93 4.31
N TYR A 64 5.37 6.89 4.47
CA TYR A 64 5.30 5.93 5.56
C TYR A 64 6.60 5.97 6.36
N VAL A 65 6.49 6.17 7.67
CA VAL A 65 7.65 6.27 8.56
C VAL A 65 8.07 4.88 9.01
N VAL A 66 9.18 4.38 8.46
CA VAL A 66 9.76 3.09 8.81
C VAL A 66 10.47 3.19 10.16
N GLU A 67 11.25 4.26 10.35
CA GLU A 67 12.01 4.53 11.60
C GLU A 67 12.14 6.02 11.86
N GLY A 68 12.29 6.37 13.14
CA GLY A 68 12.48 7.73 13.58
C GLY A 68 11.20 8.42 14.04
N ARG A 69 11.35 9.66 14.47
CA ARG A 69 10.28 10.58 14.84
C ARG A 69 10.73 12.01 14.58
N GLY A 70 9.79 12.88 14.36
CA GLY A 70 10.08 14.28 14.07
C GLY A 70 8.84 15.05 13.73
N SER A 71 8.98 16.09 12.93
CA SER A 71 7.87 16.92 12.48
C SER A 71 7.90 17.12 10.95
N VAL A 72 6.75 17.42 10.42
CA VAL A 72 6.60 17.87 9.03
C VAL A 72 5.99 19.27 9.05
N GLU A 73 6.61 20.17 8.31
CA GLU A 73 6.09 21.50 8.04
C GLU A 73 5.51 21.51 6.62
N VAL A 74 4.29 22.04 6.44
CA VAL A 74 3.61 22.10 5.14
C VAL A 74 2.95 23.47 4.97
N TRP A 75 3.18 24.13 3.82
CA TRP A 75 2.63 25.46 3.53
C TRP A 75 2.51 25.71 2.01
N MET A 76 1.66 26.61 1.61
CA MET A 76 1.70 27.21 0.28
C MET A 76 2.46 28.54 0.30
N ASP A 77 3.11 28.89 -0.79
CA ASP A 77 3.77 30.18 -0.92
C ASP A 77 2.78 31.32 -0.71
N GLY A 78 3.13 32.25 0.19
CA GLY A 78 2.28 33.37 0.58
C GLY A 78 1.29 33.08 1.72
N ASP A 79 1.25 31.88 2.27
CA ASP A 79 0.46 31.60 3.47
C ASP A 79 1.11 32.25 4.70
N ALA A 80 0.28 32.84 5.57
CA ALA A 80 0.73 33.41 6.84
C ALA A 80 1.11 32.34 7.89
N LYS A 81 0.64 31.10 7.71
CA LYS A 81 0.77 30.01 8.66
C LYS A 81 1.21 28.72 7.95
N LYS A 82 2.09 27.98 8.61
CA LYS A 82 2.43 26.61 8.22
C LYS A 82 1.61 25.62 9.04
N HIS A 83 1.21 24.52 8.42
CA HIS A 83 0.82 23.33 9.18
C HIS A 83 2.05 22.64 9.69
N ILE A 84 2.05 22.29 10.98
CA ILE A 84 3.11 21.51 11.62
C ILE A 84 2.45 20.35 12.33
N PHE A 85 2.90 19.14 12.06
CA PHE A 85 2.46 17.94 12.75
C PHE A 85 3.65 17.03 13.04
N GLU A 86 3.54 16.24 14.09
CA GLU A 86 4.58 15.30 14.50
C GLU A 86 4.33 13.93 13.89
N TYR A 87 5.42 13.24 13.53
CA TYR A 87 5.40 11.87 13.07
C TYR A 87 6.28 10.97 13.93
N GLN A 88 5.98 9.69 13.93
CA GLN A 88 6.76 8.63 14.55
C GLN A 88 6.77 7.38 13.69
N LYS A 89 7.55 6.36 14.07
CA LYS A 89 7.48 5.04 13.44
C LYS A 89 6.02 4.57 13.33
N GLY A 90 5.63 4.13 12.14
CA GLY A 90 4.27 3.71 11.84
C GLY A 90 3.34 4.84 11.40
N SER A 91 3.77 6.10 11.44
CA SER A 91 2.96 7.19 10.88
C SER A 91 2.90 7.13 9.35
N MET A 92 1.76 7.53 8.80
CA MET A 92 1.54 7.69 7.36
C MET A 92 0.87 9.03 7.08
N PHE A 93 1.36 9.79 6.11
CA PHE A 93 0.83 11.10 5.78
C PHE A 93 0.97 11.44 4.30
N SER A 94 0.08 12.31 3.83
CA SER A 94 0.10 12.80 2.44
C SER A 94 0.68 14.19 2.33
N ILE A 95 1.36 14.44 1.21
CA ILE A 95 1.79 15.77 0.77
C ILE A 95 1.07 16.07 -0.54
N PRO A 96 0.14 17.05 -0.54
CA PRO A 96 -0.61 17.44 -1.72
C PRO A 96 0.25 18.06 -2.81
N MET A 97 -0.34 18.18 -4.00
CA MET A 97 0.30 18.84 -5.14
C MET A 97 0.62 20.30 -4.82
N ASN A 98 1.80 20.72 -5.21
CA ASN A 98 2.26 22.11 -5.25
C ASN A 98 2.25 22.84 -3.89
N VAL A 99 2.34 22.10 -2.79
CA VAL A 99 2.62 22.65 -1.47
C VAL A 99 4.10 22.47 -1.14
N THR A 100 4.69 23.45 -0.47
CA THR A 100 6.03 23.33 0.06
C THR A 100 5.99 22.53 1.35
N HIS A 101 6.93 21.60 1.52
CA HIS A 101 7.04 20.81 2.76
C HIS A 101 8.49 20.57 3.15
N GLN A 102 8.72 20.37 4.44
CA GLN A 102 10.00 20.03 5.01
C GLN A 102 9.84 18.95 6.08
N ILE A 103 10.68 17.92 6.04
CA ILE A 103 10.68 16.83 7.02
C ILE A 103 11.87 17.01 7.95
N VAL A 104 11.61 17.08 9.24
CA VAL A 104 12.61 17.30 10.31
C VAL A 104 12.69 16.04 11.16
N ASN A 105 13.90 15.58 11.46
CA ASN A 105 14.15 14.45 12.35
C ASN A 105 14.53 14.98 13.74
N ALA A 106 13.74 14.67 14.75
CA ALA A 106 13.95 15.08 16.14
C ALA A 106 14.82 14.10 16.95
N THR A 107 15.29 13.00 16.34
CA THR A 107 16.17 12.03 17.00
C THR A 107 17.62 12.22 16.60
N SER A 108 18.56 11.80 17.46
CA SER A 108 19.99 11.86 17.16
C SER A 108 20.45 10.83 16.11
N THR A 109 19.65 9.80 15.88
CA THR A 109 19.89 8.77 14.83
C THR A 109 19.15 9.11 13.56
N PRO A 110 19.62 8.68 12.36
CA PRO A 110 18.88 8.87 11.14
C PRO A 110 17.48 8.25 11.19
N GLY A 111 16.50 8.92 10.59
CA GLY A 111 15.16 8.40 10.37
C GLY A 111 15.03 7.81 8.96
N LEU A 112 14.12 6.87 8.74
CA LEU A 112 13.92 6.20 7.46
C LEU A 112 12.45 6.26 7.06
N LEU A 113 12.17 6.84 5.89
CA LEU A 113 10.84 6.98 5.33
C LEU A 113 10.74 6.33 3.96
N LEU A 114 9.64 5.62 3.70
CA LEU A 114 9.23 5.20 2.36
C LEU A 114 8.26 6.23 1.79
N ALA A 115 8.41 6.55 0.51
CA ALA A 115 7.51 7.46 -0.19
C ALA A 115 6.95 6.79 -1.45
N GLY A 116 5.63 6.85 -1.59
CA GLY A 116 4.93 6.62 -2.86
C GLY A 116 4.60 7.96 -3.52
N THR A 117 4.73 8.07 -4.83
CA THR A 117 4.56 9.35 -5.54
C THR A 117 3.96 9.21 -6.92
N THR A 118 3.14 10.19 -7.31
CA THR A 118 2.61 10.32 -8.67
C THR A 118 3.59 11.00 -9.64
N ALA A 119 4.83 11.25 -9.22
CA ALA A 119 5.84 11.94 -10.02
C ALA A 119 6.02 11.39 -11.44
N PRO A 120 6.13 10.06 -11.68
CA PRO A 120 6.34 9.55 -13.03
C PRO A 120 5.26 9.98 -14.02
N ASN A 121 3.99 9.93 -13.60
CA ASN A 121 2.87 10.36 -14.45
C ASN A 121 2.95 11.83 -14.78
N ILE A 122 3.16 12.67 -13.77
CA ILE A 122 3.20 14.13 -13.94
C ILE A 122 4.41 14.53 -14.78
N MET A 123 5.58 13.97 -14.49
CA MET A 123 6.81 14.30 -15.23
C MET A 123 6.73 13.85 -16.69
N ASN A 124 6.19 12.65 -16.95
CA ASN A 124 6.02 12.14 -18.31
C ASN A 124 4.99 12.95 -19.11
N LEU A 125 3.89 13.39 -18.46
CA LEU A 125 2.84 14.16 -19.12
C LEU A 125 3.28 15.60 -19.42
N ILE A 126 3.92 16.26 -18.46
CA ILE A 126 4.27 17.69 -18.58
C ILE A 126 5.59 17.88 -19.35
N GLY A 127 6.58 17.01 -19.15
CA GLY A 127 7.87 17.06 -19.86
C GLY A 127 8.69 18.34 -19.63
N ASN A 128 8.36 19.11 -18.58
CA ASN A 128 9.02 20.40 -18.28
C ASN A 128 9.29 20.50 -16.77
N THR A 129 10.55 20.54 -16.39
CA THR A 129 10.97 20.57 -14.97
C THR A 129 10.58 21.86 -14.26
N THR A 130 10.64 23.00 -14.93
CA THR A 130 10.21 24.30 -14.35
C THR A 130 8.72 24.26 -14.01
N ALA A 131 7.88 23.77 -14.92
CA ALA A 131 6.44 23.62 -14.65
C ALA A 131 6.16 22.66 -13.49
N VAL A 132 6.98 21.61 -13.32
CA VAL A 132 6.80 20.63 -12.25
C VAL A 132 7.26 21.14 -10.89
N PHE A 133 8.35 21.91 -10.81
CA PHE A 133 8.98 22.28 -9.54
C PHE A 133 8.87 23.75 -9.17
N GLU A 134 8.54 24.63 -10.11
CA GLU A 134 8.58 26.09 -9.91
C GLU A 134 7.25 26.79 -10.18
N ASN A 135 6.16 26.04 -10.53
CA ASN A 135 4.90 26.72 -10.78
C ASN A 135 4.22 27.19 -9.48
N ASN A 136 3.42 28.25 -9.60
CA ASN A 136 2.79 28.92 -8.45
C ASN A 136 1.27 28.67 -8.37
N PHE A 137 0.74 27.69 -9.11
CA PHE A 137 -0.69 27.37 -9.03
C PHE A 137 -1.04 26.80 -7.66
N ARG A 138 -2.14 27.29 -7.08
CA ARG A 138 -2.65 26.87 -5.76
C ARG A 138 -3.82 25.90 -5.95
N PHE A 139 -3.61 24.64 -5.63
CA PHE A 139 -4.65 23.61 -5.66
C PHE A 139 -5.49 23.66 -4.37
N THR A 140 -6.40 24.66 -4.29
CA THR A 140 -7.23 24.90 -3.10
C THR A 140 -8.30 23.83 -2.87
N ASP A 141 -8.58 23.01 -3.87
CA ASP A 141 -9.40 21.81 -3.79
C ASP A 141 -8.71 20.63 -3.09
N ARG A 142 -7.38 20.69 -2.94
CA ARG A 142 -6.57 19.62 -2.39
C ARG A 142 -5.87 19.93 -1.08
N PHE A 143 -5.62 21.20 -0.85
CA PHE A 143 -4.97 21.67 0.35
C PHE A 143 -5.69 22.89 0.91
N SER A 144 -5.90 22.91 2.20
CA SER A 144 -6.45 24.05 2.90
C SER A 144 -5.61 24.43 4.12
N THR A 145 -5.70 25.68 4.53
CA THR A 145 -5.07 26.21 5.75
C THR A 145 -5.88 25.95 7.02
N ALA A 146 -6.96 25.16 6.93
CA ALA A 146 -7.78 24.78 8.07
C ALA A 146 -6.95 24.02 9.12
N ASP A 147 -7.11 24.37 10.39
CA ASP A 147 -6.32 23.82 11.50
C ASP A 147 -6.44 22.31 11.66
N ASP A 148 -7.51 21.72 11.14
CA ASP A 148 -7.77 20.28 11.20
C ASP A 148 -7.30 19.51 9.97
N TYR A 149 -6.62 20.15 9.00
CA TYR A 149 -6.22 19.48 7.74
C TYR A 149 -5.35 18.24 7.97
N TYR A 150 -4.40 18.30 8.90
CA TYR A 150 -3.57 17.17 9.32
C TYR A 150 -3.96 16.60 10.69
N LYS A 151 -5.11 17.00 11.24
CA LYS A 151 -5.62 16.37 12.45
C LYS A 151 -6.15 14.98 12.12
N TYR A 152 -5.72 13.99 12.90
CA TYR A 152 -6.23 12.62 12.75
C TYR A 152 -7.75 12.58 12.98
N LYS A 153 -8.45 11.91 12.07
CA LYS A 153 -9.90 11.68 12.14
C LYS A 153 -10.17 10.20 12.27
N GLU A 154 -10.87 9.81 13.32
CA GLU A 154 -11.13 8.39 13.64
C GLU A 154 -12.34 7.84 12.91
N ASP A 155 -13.23 8.70 12.44
CA ASP A 155 -14.49 8.30 11.80
C ASP A 155 -14.24 7.39 10.60
N ILE A 156 -15.02 6.32 10.55
CA ILE A 156 -15.05 5.37 9.43
C ILE A 156 -16.40 5.52 8.75
N GLU A 157 -16.38 5.75 7.46
CA GLU A 157 -17.56 5.86 6.62
C GLU A 157 -17.50 4.86 5.45
N PRO A 158 -18.63 4.49 4.86
CA PRO A 158 -18.59 3.68 3.64
C PRO A 158 -18.09 4.52 2.45
N ASP A 159 -17.20 3.95 1.65
CA ASP A 159 -16.87 4.48 0.32
C ASP A 159 -18.17 4.60 -0.49
N PRO A 160 -18.48 5.80 -1.04
CA PRO A 160 -19.75 6.05 -1.71
C PRO A 160 -19.99 5.19 -2.96
N VAL A 161 -18.93 4.63 -3.53
CA VAL A 161 -19.00 3.84 -4.76
C VAL A 161 -19.12 2.33 -4.47
N ARG A 162 -18.35 1.81 -3.51
CA ARG A 162 -18.24 0.37 -3.23
C ARG A 162 -18.77 -0.03 -1.85
N GLY A 163 -19.03 0.95 -0.98
CA GLY A 163 -19.45 0.70 0.39
C GLY A 163 -18.34 0.12 1.29
N LEU A 164 -17.08 0.23 0.87
CA LEU A 164 -15.94 -0.25 1.68
C LEU A 164 -15.62 0.72 2.79
N ALA A 165 -15.09 0.22 3.90
CA ALA A 165 -14.69 1.05 5.02
C ALA A 165 -13.59 2.05 4.60
N MET A 166 -13.85 3.33 4.78
CA MET A 166 -12.98 4.43 4.39
C MET A 166 -12.80 5.40 5.56
N ARG A 167 -11.60 5.98 5.68
CA ARG A 167 -11.26 7.04 6.64
C ARG A 167 -10.68 8.26 5.92
N ARG A 168 -11.34 9.42 6.07
CA ARG A 168 -10.83 10.68 5.53
C ARG A 168 -9.86 11.32 6.53
N SER A 169 -8.57 11.14 6.31
CA SER A 169 -7.54 11.74 7.14
C SER A 169 -6.24 11.86 6.36
N ASN A 170 -5.66 13.05 6.30
CA ASN A 170 -4.37 13.30 5.62
C ASN A 170 -3.16 12.88 6.45
N PHE A 171 -3.39 12.49 7.70
CA PHE A 171 -2.39 11.99 8.63
C PHE A 171 -2.97 10.82 9.44
N LEU A 172 -2.26 9.72 9.48
CA LEU A 172 -2.52 8.54 10.31
C LEU A 172 -1.33 8.37 11.25
N PRO A 173 -1.51 8.59 12.56
CA PRO A 173 -0.39 8.59 13.53
C PRO A 173 0.31 7.24 13.65
N ASP A 174 -0.46 6.14 13.54
CA ASP A 174 0.05 4.79 13.72
C ASP A 174 -0.76 3.78 12.91
N VAL A 175 -0.29 3.45 11.70
CA VAL A 175 -0.92 2.42 10.86
C VAL A 175 -0.55 1.00 11.30
N LEU A 176 0.39 0.85 12.25
CA LEU A 176 0.75 -0.47 12.78
C LEU A 176 -0.31 -0.99 13.74
N ASN A 177 -0.97 -0.09 14.49
CA ASN A 177 -1.89 -0.45 15.57
C ASN A 177 -3.29 0.15 15.42
N CYS A 178 -3.56 0.99 14.42
CA CYS A 178 -4.90 1.56 14.22
C CYS A 178 -5.95 0.47 13.98
N ASP A 179 -7.17 0.71 14.43
CA ASP A 179 -8.29 -0.19 14.21
C ASP A 179 -8.64 -0.29 12.73
N LEU A 180 -8.84 -1.52 12.29
CA LEU A 180 -9.30 -1.86 10.96
C LEU A 180 -10.63 -2.61 11.07
N PRO A 181 -11.69 -2.19 10.35
CA PRO A 181 -12.96 -2.91 10.31
C PRO A 181 -12.84 -4.31 9.71
N LEU A 182 -13.69 -5.21 10.17
CA LEU A 182 -13.79 -6.57 9.66
C LEU A 182 -14.19 -6.56 8.18
N ASP A 183 -13.45 -7.35 7.39
CA ASP A 183 -13.72 -7.58 5.97
C ASP A 183 -13.39 -9.04 5.60
N ASN A 184 -14.39 -9.88 5.64
CA ASN A 184 -14.25 -11.32 5.40
C ASN A 184 -14.13 -11.73 3.93
N ARG A 185 -14.18 -10.79 2.97
CA ARG A 185 -14.26 -11.11 1.53
C ARG A 185 -13.04 -11.85 1.01
N ARG A 186 -11.85 -11.53 1.53
CA ARG A 186 -10.57 -12.11 1.09
C ARG A 186 -10.09 -13.26 1.94
N SER A 187 -10.41 -13.24 3.22
CA SER A 187 -10.03 -14.28 4.18
C SER A 187 -10.94 -14.20 5.38
N PRO A 188 -11.30 -15.33 5.99
CA PRO A 188 -12.08 -15.34 7.22
C PRO A 188 -11.38 -14.57 8.35
N GLY A 189 -12.02 -13.52 8.86
CA GLY A 189 -11.50 -12.66 9.92
C GLY A 189 -10.44 -11.65 9.45
N SER A 190 -10.30 -11.42 8.16
CA SER A 190 -9.48 -10.32 7.65
C SER A 190 -10.15 -8.97 7.94
N LYS A 191 -9.32 -7.93 8.01
CA LYS A 191 -9.75 -6.55 8.25
C LYS A 191 -9.22 -5.65 7.16
N ARG A 192 -9.93 -4.56 6.87
CA ARG A 192 -9.52 -3.60 5.82
C ARG A 192 -10.01 -2.19 6.11
N LEU A 193 -9.21 -1.20 5.72
CA LEU A 193 -9.55 0.20 5.74
C LEU A 193 -8.90 0.91 4.54
N GLU A 194 -9.63 1.82 3.90
CA GLU A 194 -9.09 2.70 2.87
C GLU A 194 -8.85 4.09 3.47
N PRO A 195 -7.60 4.51 3.67
CA PRO A 195 -7.30 5.90 3.92
C PRO A 195 -7.62 6.76 2.69
N TYR A 196 -8.45 7.77 2.86
CA TYR A 196 -8.75 8.78 1.85
C TYR A 196 -7.93 10.02 2.17
N MET A 197 -6.80 10.17 1.50
CA MET A 197 -5.82 11.22 1.75
C MET A 197 -5.74 12.14 0.54
N THR A 198 -5.66 13.45 0.76
CA THR A 198 -5.42 14.45 -0.29
C THR A 198 -6.32 14.27 -1.52
N ALA A 199 -7.64 14.24 -1.31
CA ALA A 199 -8.64 13.95 -2.35
C ALA A 199 -8.40 12.61 -3.09
N ASN A 200 -7.70 11.66 -2.47
CA ASN A 200 -7.46 10.30 -2.96
C ASN A 200 -6.74 10.20 -4.31
N THR A 201 -5.81 11.11 -4.58
CA THR A 201 -5.04 11.09 -5.83
C THR A 201 -3.94 10.04 -5.84
N PHE A 202 -3.53 9.54 -4.68
CA PHE A 202 -2.72 8.35 -4.53
C PHE A 202 -3.54 7.30 -3.76
N TYR A 203 -4.02 6.28 -4.47
CA TYR A 203 -4.87 5.25 -3.88
C TYR A 203 -4.05 4.19 -3.13
N LEU A 204 -4.50 3.89 -1.92
CA LEU A 204 -3.95 2.83 -1.08
C LEU A 204 -5.01 2.25 -0.13
N TRP A 205 -4.75 1.10 0.44
CA TRP A 205 -5.52 0.54 1.55
C TRP A 205 -4.64 -0.19 2.56
N LEU A 206 -5.17 -0.34 3.77
CA LEU A 206 -4.59 -1.12 4.86
C LEU A 206 -5.39 -2.41 5.03
N ALA A 207 -4.72 -3.52 5.29
CA ALA A 207 -5.39 -4.77 5.64
C ALA A 207 -4.60 -5.54 6.69
N GLU A 208 -5.33 -6.41 7.38
CA GLU A 208 -4.78 -7.36 8.33
C GLU A 208 -5.34 -8.74 8.05
N HIS A 209 -4.46 -9.71 7.81
CA HIS A 209 -4.81 -11.11 7.74
C HIS A 209 -4.65 -11.72 9.14
N ARG A 210 -5.70 -12.38 9.59
CA ARG A 210 -5.71 -13.05 10.90
C ARG A 210 -4.59 -14.07 10.99
N THR A 211 -4.01 -14.21 12.18
CA THR A 211 -2.98 -15.22 12.47
C THR A 211 -3.42 -16.60 11.98
N GLY A 212 -2.53 -17.30 11.32
CA GLY A 212 -2.78 -18.64 10.79
C GLY A 212 -3.73 -18.71 9.59
N HIS A 213 -4.03 -17.56 8.97
CA HIS A 213 -4.87 -17.46 7.77
C HIS A 213 -4.12 -16.81 6.61
N TYR A 214 -4.56 -17.12 5.39
CA TYR A 214 -4.08 -16.47 4.18
C TYR A 214 -5.26 -16.01 3.31
N SER A 215 -5.01 -15.07 2.40
CA SER A 215 -6.06 -14.52 1.54
C SER A 215 -6.42 -15.48 0.41
N LYS A 216 -7.64 -15.35 -0.15
CA LYS A 216 -7.94 -15.89 -1.48
C LYS A 216 -7.03 -15.23 -2.52
N ALA A 217 -6.58 -15.98 -3.51
CA ALA A 217 -5.98 -15.40 -4.71
C ALA A 217 -7.01 -14.58 -5.48
N HIS A 218 -6.56 -13.56 -6.19
CA HIS A 218 -7.41 -12.76 -7.07
C HIS A 218 -6.56 -12.10 -8.16
N ALA A 219 -7.22 -11.60 -9.20
CA ALA A 219 -6.55 -10.98 -10.33
C ALA A 219 -7.00 -9.54 -10.55
N HIS A 220 -6.05 -8.70 -10.87
CA HIS A 220 -6.27 -7.37 -11.44
C HIS A 220 -5.07 -6.92 -12.28
N SER A 221 -5.28 -5.86 -13.06
CA SER A 221 -4.26 -5.34 -13.99
C SER A 221 -3.48 -4.13 -13.47
N SER A 222 -3.83 -3.58 -12.32
CA SER A 222 -3.11 -2.44 -11.76
C SER A 222 -1.78 -2.87 -11.14
N ALA A 223 -0.80 -1.99 -11.18
CA ALA A 223 0.50 -2.17 -10.55
C ALA A 223 0.41 -2.02 -9.02
N ALA A 224 -0.32 -2.90 -8.37
CA ALA A 224 -0.41 -2.93 -6.92
C ALA A 224 0.91 -3.39 -6.32
N VAL A 225 1.36 -2.67 -5.31
CA VAL A 225 2.53 -3.01 -4.50
C VAL A 225 2.08 -3.22 -3.07
N ILE A 226 2.50 -4.32 -2.49
CA ILE A 226 2.27 -4.62 -1.09
C ILE A 226 3.47 -4.15 -0.27
N LEU A 227 3.21 -3.39 0.79
CA LEU A 227 4.15 -3.02 1.84
C LEU A 227 3.80 -3.80 3.11
N CYS A 228 4.74 -4.55 3.66
CA CYS A 228 4.57 -5.24 4.93
C CYS A 228 4.72 -4.26 6.10
N LEU A 229 3.66 -4.08 6.87
CA LEU A 229 3.63 -3.22 8.06
C LEU A 229 3.94 -3.99 9.34
N GLN A 230 3.51 -5.25 9.44
CA GLN A 230 3.72 -6.08 10.62
C GLN A 230 3.66 -7.58 10.26
N GLY A 231 4.43 -8.38 10.99
CA GLY A 231 4.50 -9.82 10.78
C GLY A 231 5.55 -10.21 9.73
N GLN A 232 5.44 -11.46 9.30
CA GLN A 232 6.23 -12.04 8.22
C GLN A 232 5.30 -12.75 7.26
N GLY A 233 5.60 -12.68 5.99
CA GLY A 233 4.78 -13.30 4.98
C GLY A 233 5.48 -13.49 3.66
N TYR A 234 4.73 -13.98 2.71
CA TYR A 234 5.12 -14.01 1.32
C TYR A 234 3.93 -13.72 0.43
N THR A 235 4.23 -13.29 -0.78
CA THR A 235 3.25 -13.18 -1.87
C THR A 235 3.69 -14.09 -2.98
N ILE A 236 2.74 -14.85 -3.53
CA ILE A 236 2.90 -15.50 -4.82
C ILE A 236 2.13 -14.72 -5.87
N THR A 237 2.70 -14.65 -7.09
CA THR A 237 2.06 -13.98 -8.21
C THR A 237 2.34 -14.72 -9.50
N TRP A 238 1.35 -14.82 -10.39
CA TRP A 238 1.46 -15.53 -11.66
C TRP A 238 0.54 -14.94 -12.73
N PRO A 239 0.91 -15.04 -14.02
CA PRO A 239 0.07 -14.53 -15.11
C PRO A 239 -1.24 -15.32 -15.21
N GLU A 240 -2.33 -14.63 -15.55
CA GLU A 240 -3.65 -15.26 -15.72
C GLU A 240 -3.61 -16.43 -16.75
N SER A 241 -2.70 -16.37 -17.73
CA SER A 241 -2.47 -17.44 -18.70
C SER A 241 -1.97 -18.77 -18.11
N ALA A 242 -1.46 -18.77 -16.87
CA ALA A 242 -1.12 -20.00 -16.17
C ALA A 242 -2.35 -20.70 -15.58
N GLY A 243 -3.52 -20.03 -15.56
CA GLY A 243 -4.76 -20.56 -15.01
C GLY A 243 -4.87 -20.36 -13.51
N ILE A 244 -5.94 -20.90 -12.92
CA ILE A 244 -6.21 -20.80 -11.49
C ILE A 244 -5.48 -21.87 -10.66
N ARG A 245 -4.99 -22.92 -11.31
CA ARG A 245 -4.24 -24.05 -10.72
C ARG A 245 -2.94 -24.26 -11.48
N PRO A 246 -1.95 -23.37 -11.30
CA PRO A 246 -0.73 -23.40 -12.12
C PRO A 246 0.13 -24.65 -11.92
N TRP A 247 0.19 -25.23 -10.73
CA TRP A 247 0.97 -26.44 -10.48
C TRP A 247 0.31 -27.69 -11.05
N GLU A 248 -1.01 -27.86 -10.86
CA GLU A 248 -1.75 -28.95 -11.50
C GLU A 248 -1.69 -28.86 -13.04
N ALA A 249 -1.62 -27.64 -13.60
CA ALA A 249 -1.47 -27.41 -15.03
C ALA A 249 -0.02 -27.58 -15.54
N GLY A 250 0.93 -27.94 -14.70
CA GLY A 250 2.36 -28.05 -15.07
C GLY A 250 3.04 -26.71 -15.38
N LYS A 251 2.49 -25.59 -14.87
CA LYS A 251 2.97 -24.22 -15.09
C LYS A 251 3.45 -23.55 -13.79
N GLY A 252 3.79 -24.33 -12.79
CA GLY A 252 4.28 -23.84 -11.50
C GLY A 252 5.54 -22.99 -11.59
N ASP A 253 6.35 -23.17 -12.63
CA ASP A 253 7.53 -22.37 -12.95
C ASP A 253 7.22 -20.90 -13.30
N LEU A 254 5.97 -20.60 -13.69
CA LEU A 254 5.51 -19.23 -13.93
C LEU A 254 5.11 -18.50 -12.65
N VAL A 255 4.99 -19.21 -11.53
CA VAL A 255 4.66 -18.63 -10.23
C VAL A 255 5.90 -18.04 -9.61
N GLN A 256 5.84 -16.74 -9.30
CA GLN A 256 6.91 -16.02 -8.63
C GLN A 256 6.54 -15.83 -7.17
N ARG A 257 7.52 -15.96 -6.28
CA ARG A 257 7.37 -15.79 -4.83
C ARG A 257 8.36 -14.77 -4.29
N ILE A 258 7.89 -13.87 -3.45
CA ILE A 258 8.74 -12.98 -2.65
C ILE A 258 8.34 -13.10 -1.19
N ASP A 259 9.32 -13.42 -0.37
CA ASP A 259 9.21 -13.42 1.09
C ASP A 259 9.53 -12.02 1.62
N TYR A 260 8.77 -11.57 2.61
CA TYR A 260 8.95 -10.25 3.21
C TYR A 260 8.67 -10.26 4.72
N GLU A 261 9.24 -9.29 5.37
CA GLU A 261 8.97 -8.93 6.76
C GLU A 261 8.79 -7.42 6.87
N TYR A 262 8.74 -6.87 8.08
CA TYR A 262 8.53 -5.44 8.30
C TYR A 262 9.30 -4.56 7.30
N SER A 263 8.61 -3.63 6.65
CA SER A 263 9.08 -2.73 5.59
C SER A 263 9.46 -3.38 4.24
N GLY A 264 9.26 -4.68 4.06
CA GLY A 264 9.42 -5.34 2.77
C GLY A 264 8.32 -4.96 1.79
N MET A 265 8.63 -4.97 0.49
CA MET A 265 7.67 -4.65 -0.57
C MET A 265 7.69 -5.69 -1.68
N VAL A 266 6.55 -5.89 -2.31
CA VAL A 266 6.41 -6.79 -3.46
C VAL A 266 5.38 -6.27 -4.45
N SER A 267 5.66 -6.38 -5.75
CA SER A 267 4.67 -6.15 -6.80
C SER A 267 3.70 -7.33 -6.88
N ALA A 268 2.41 -7.04 -6.83
CA ALA A 268 1.37 -8.06 -6.95
C ALA A 268 1.00 -8.36 -8.41
N ALA A 269 1.20 -7.42 -9.34
CA ALA A 269 0.91 -7.56 -10.76
C ALA A 269 2.07 -7.04 -11.63
N PRO A 270 3.22 -7.74 -11.65
CA PRO A 270 4.47 -7.25 -12.22
C PRO A 270 4.47 -7.11 -13.75
N GLY A 271 3.62 -7.83 -14.45
CA GLY A 271 3.59 -7.83 -15.91
C GLY A 271 2.70 -6.75 -16.55
N GLY A 272 2.03 -5.90 -15.77
CA GLY A 272 1.15 -4.85 -16.31
C GLY A 272 -0.16 -5.34 -16.95
N ALA A 273 -0.31 -6.65 -17.20
CA ALA A 273 -1.54 -7.34 -17.58
C ALA A 273 -2.23 -7.92 -16.33
N ARG A 274 -3.31 -8.69 -16.53
CA ARG A 274 -3.96 -9.36 -15.41
C ARG A 274 -3.06 -10.46 -14.83
N TRP A 275 -2.79 -10.35 -13.54
CA TRP A 275 -2.02 -11.30 -12.77
C TRP A 275 -2.80 -11.75 -11.54
N ASN A 276 -2.82 -13.06 -11.31
CA ASN A 276 -3.26 -13.62 -10.04
C ASN A 276 -2.19 -13.38 -8.99
N HIS A 277 -2.60 -13.12 -7.76
CA HIS A 277 -1.68 -13.05 -6.62
C HIS A 277 -2.41 -13.38 -5.33
N GLN A 278 -1.62 -13.78 -4.33
CA GLN A 278 -2.12 -14.26 -3.04
C GLN A 278 -1.12 -13.94 -1.94
N HIS A 279 -1.63 -13.55 -0.76
CA HIS A 279 -0.81 -13.09 0.37
C HIS A 279 -0.94 -14.04 1.54
N PHE A 280 0.20 -14.37 2.15
CA PHE A 280 0.32 -15.39 3.19
C PHE A 280 1.03 -14.81 4.42
N GLY A 281 0.37 -14.82 5.58
CA GLY A 281 0.99 -14.52 6.87
C GLY A 281 1.55 -15.79 7.48
N VAL A 282 2.85 -15.82 7.79
CA VAL A 282 3.53 -17.02 8.29
C VAL A 282 4.21 -16.82 9.64
N SER A 283 3.99 -15.69 10.28
CA SER A 283 4.46 -15.42 11.65
C SER A 283 3.46 -15.91 12.71
N LYS A 284 3.90 -15.89 13.98
CA LYS A 284 3.04 -16.22 15.13
C LYS A 284 1.95 -15.16 15.42
N GLY A 285 2.03 -14.01 14.77
CA GLY A 285 1.05 -12.92 14.84
C GLY A 285 0.38 -12.69 13.48
N PRO A 286 -0.53 -11.70 13.41
CA PRO A 286 -1.20 -11.34 12.17
C PRO A 286 -0.21 -10.77 11.14
N LEU A 287 -0.57 -10.86 9.87
CA LEU A 287 0.11 -10.14 8.81
C LEU A 287 -0.65 -8.85 8.52
N ARG A 288 -0.04 -7.70 8.80
CA ARG A 288 -0.59 -6.39 8.44
C ARG A 288 0.17 -5.81 7.26
N ILE A 289 -0.57 -5.35 6.26
CA ILE A 289 -0.03 -4.85 5.00
C ILE A 289 -0.72 -3.56 4.57
N SER A 290 -0.02 -2.78 3.76
CA SER A 290 -0.60 -1.69 2.97
C SER A 290 -0.43 -2.01 1.49
N ALA A 291 -1.48 -1.87 0.70
CA ALA A 291 -1.37 -1.97 -0.75
C ALA A 291 -1.40 -0.57 -1.37
N TRP A 292 -0.44 -0.27 -2.21
CA TRP A 292 -0.25 0.99 -2.92
C TRP A 292 -0.49 0.80 -4.41
N PHE A 293 -1.33 1.64 -5.00
CA PHE A 293 -1.75 1.53 -6.40
C PHE A 293 -1.29 2.70 -7.26
N GLY A 294 -0.85 3.79 -6.64
CA GLY A 294 -0.48 5.01 -7.35
C GLY A 294 -1.67 5.90 -7.70
N PRO A 295 -1.59 6.65 -8.80
CA PRO A 295 -2.61 7.63 -9.15
C PRO A 295 -3.99 7.00 -9.30
N HIS A 296 -4.97 7.68 -8.72
CA HIS A 296 -6.35 7.30 -8.80
C HIS A 296 -7.20 8.54 -9.15
N ASN A 297 -8.30 8.35 -9.86
CA ASN A 297 -9.21 9.46 -10.14
C ASN A 297 -9.84 9.96 -8.82
N PRO A 298 -9.56 11.19 -8.39
CA PRO A 298 -10.16 11.74 -7.17
C PRO A 298 -11.67 11.97 -7.31
N ALA A 299 -12.15 12.20 -8.52
CA ALA A 299 -13.56 12.34 -8.82
C ALA A 299 -14.24 10.97 -8.89
N ARG A 300 -14.20 10.23 -7.80
CA ARG A 300 -15.14 9.13 -7.59
C ARG A 300 -16.49 9.72 -7.23
N GLU A 301 -17.11 10.33 -8.22
CA GLU A 301 -18.52 10.65 -8.09
C GLU A 301 -19.30 9.35 -7.98
N PRO A 302 -20.27 9.25 -7.10
CA PRO A 302 -21.22 8.15 -7.15
C PRO A 302 -21.76 8.07 -8.58
N GLY A 303 -21.74 6.91 -9.18
CA GLY A 303 -22.43 6.68 -10.44
C GLY A 303 -23.92 7.06 -10.32
N PRO A 304 -24.69 7.00 -11.41
CA PRO A 304 -26.11 7.29 -11.37
C PRO A 304 -26.81 6.56 -10.23
N PRO A 305 -27.85 7.13 -9.60
CA PRO A 305 -28.55 6.48 -8.51
C PRO A 305 -28.98 5.05 -8.88
N GLY A 306 -28.52 4.07 -8.10
CA GLY A 306 -28.78 2.65 -8.33
C GLY A 306 -27.66 1.87 -9.04
N GLU A 307 -26.63 2.53 -9.55
CA GLU A 307 -25.43 1.86 -10.04
C GLU A 307 -24.50 1.49 -8.87
N LYS A 308 -24.46 0.20 -8.54
CA LYS A 308 -23.48 -0.32 -7.57
C LYS A 308 -22.23 -0.73 -8.33
N HIS A 309 -21.13 -0.04 -8.10
CA HIS A 309 -19.84 -0.52 -8.55
C HIS A 309 -19.45 -1.75 -7.73
N THR A 310 -19.39 -2.87 -8.39
CA THR A 310 -19.04 -4.16 -7.80
C THR A 310 -17.53 -4.23 -7.58
N ASP A 311 -17.10 -4.57 -6.37
CA ASP A 311 -15.70 -4.93 -6.12
C ASP A 311 -15.42 -6.34 -6.65
N TYR A 312 -15.19 -6.44 -7.96
CA TYR A 312 -14.91 -7.71 -8.65
C TYR A 312 -13.72 -8.46 -8.04
N THR A 313 -12.80 -7.75 -7.43
CA THR A 313 -11.63 -8.38 -6.79
C THR A 313 -11.98 -9.01 -5.44
N GLY A 314 -13.10 -8.66 -4.83
CA GLY A 314 -13.64 -9.25 -3.60
C GLY A 314 -14.68 -10.35 -3.85
N MET A 315 -15.17 -10.51 -5.09
CA MET A 315 -16.13 -11.53 -5.49
C MET A 315 -15.42 -12.78 -6.01
N ASP A 316 -15.98 -13.93 -5.72
CA ASP A 316 -15.47 -15.21 -6.22
C ASP A 316 -15.75 -15.40 -7.72
N ILE A 317 -14.89 -16.14 -8.42
CA ILE A 317 -15.04 -16.42 -9.86
C ILE A 317 -16.43 -16.95 -10.23
N PRO A 318 -17.05 -17.89 -9.49
CA PRO A 318 -18.40 -18.36 -9.79
C PRO A 318 -19.48 -17.29 -9.68
N GLU A 319 -19.21 -16.19 -8.99
CA GLU A 319 -20.10 -15.03 -8.82
C GLU A 319 -19.83 -13.92 -9.85
N GLY A 320 -18.89 -14.13 -10.77
CA GLY A 320 -18.49 -13.15 -11.78
C GLY A 320 -17.31 -12.25 -11.37
N GLY A 321 -16.69 -12.53 -10.24
CA GLY A 321 -15.50 -11.82 -9.76
C GLY A 321 -14.19 -12.41 -10.24
N THR A 322 -13.09 -12.05 -9.56
CA THR A 322 -11.75 -12.55 -9.86
C THR A 322 -11.08 -13.29 -8.70
N ALA A 323 -11.73 -13.35 -7.53
CA ALA A 323 -11.23 -14.11 -6.40
C ALA A 323 -11.37 -15.62 -6.64
N ILE A 324 -10.30 -16.37 -6.39
CA ILE A 324 -10.28 -17.82 -6.48
C ILE A 324 -10.70 -18.36 -5.11
N PRO A 325 -11.90 -18.93 -4.95
CA PRO A 325 -12.31 -19.50 -3.67
C PRO A 325 -11.40 -20.69 -3.31
N TYR A 326 -11.19 -20.94 -2.02
CA TYR A 326 -10.26 -21.97 -1.55
C TYR A 326 -10.50 -23.37 -2.10
N TRP A 327 -11.77 -23.74 -2.38
CA TRP A 327 -12.10 -25.02 -3.00
C TRP A 327 -11.71 -25.13 -4.48
N MET A 328 -11.40 -23.99 -5.12
CA MET A 328 -10.91 -23.93 -6.51
C MET A 328 -9.39 -23.72 -6.58
N GLU A 329 -8.72 -23.36 -5.48
CA GLU A 329 -7.29 -23.09 -5.52
C GLU A 329 -6.48 -24.35 -5.82
N ASP A 330 -5.23 -24.16 -6.26
CA ASP A 330 -4.30 -25.25 -6.45
C ASP A 330 -3.96 -25.92 -5.11
N PRO A 331 -4.09 -27.25 -4.95
CA PRO A 331 -3.81 -27.96 -3.69
C PRO A 331 -2.42 -27.70 -3.14
N PHE A 332 -1.43 -27.49 -4.01
CA PHE A 332 -0.05 -27.17 -3.64
C PHE A 332 0.02 -25.92 -2.75
N ILE A 333 -0.84 -24.93 -2.97
CA ILE A 333 -0.86 -23.67 -2.20
C ILE A 333 -1.07 -23.93 -0.71
N LYS A 334 -2.09 -24.73 -0.38
CA LYS A 334 -2.39 -25.12 1.00
C LYS A 334 -1.25 -25.91 1.65
N GLU A 335 -0.69 -26.84 0.92
CA GLU A 335 0.43 -27.67 1.41
C GLU A 335 1.67 -26.81 1.69
N GLU A 336 2.03 -25.94 0.76
CA GLU A 336 3.14 -25.01 0.88
C GLU A 336 2.96 -24.02 2.03
N TYR A 337 1.74 -23.49 2.21
CA TYR A 337 1.41 -22.62 3.34
C TYR A 337 1.60 -23.34 4.67
N ASN A 338 1.03 -24.55 4.82
CA ASN A 338 1.15 -25.34 6.05
C ASN A 338 2.59 -25.66 6.38
N ARG A 339 3.40 -25.98 5.37
CA ARG A 339 4.84 -26.23 5.52
C ARG A 339 5.57 -24.99 5.99
N THR A 340 5.29 -23.84 5.33
CA THR A 340 6.00 -22.59 5.60
C THR A 340 5.66 -22.02 6.96
N ILE A 341 4.37 -21.96 7.36
CA ILE A 341 3.99 -21.42 8.66
C ILE A 341 4.55 -22.27 9.81
N LYS A 342 4.54 -23.59 9.66
CA LYS A 342 5.15 -24.51 10.63
C LYS A 342 6.65 -24.30 10.76
N ALA A 343 7.36 -24.11 9.65
CA ALA A 343 8.80 -23.84 9.67
C ALA A 343 9.13 -22.52 10.38
N ASN A 344 8.21 -21.54 10.39
CA ASN A 344 8.33 -20.28 11.13
C ASN A 344 7.79 -20.37 12.57
N GLY A 345 7.45 -21.56 13.06
CA GLY A 345 6.97 -21.79 14.42
C GLY A 345 5.54 -21.33 14.68
N GLY A 346 4.77 -21.06 13.63
CA GLY A 346 3.34 -20.76 13.68
C GLY A 346 2.49 -22.00 13.37
N GLU A 347 1.17 -21.81 13.36
CA GLU A 347 0.18 -22.85 13.09
C GLU A 347 -0.88 -22.33 12.11
N SER A 348 -1.28 -23.18 11.17
CA SER A 348 -2.39 -22.90 10.25
C SER A 348 -3.73 -23.06 10.97
N HIS A 349 -4.54 -22.02 10.92
CA HIS A 349 -5.93 -22.03 11.42
C HIS A 349 -6.96 -22.10 10.28
N MET A 350 -6.51 -22.43 9.08
CA MET A 350 -7.38 -22.64 7.93
C MET A 350 -8.22 -23.89 8.12
N LYS A 351 -9.52 -23.72 8.39
CA LYS A 351 -10.45 -24.83 8.61
C LYS A 351 -10.64 -25.66 7.34
N ALA A 352 -10.71 -26.99 7.47
CA ALA A 352 -11.00 -27.87 6.33
C ALA A 352 -12.28 -27.48 5.60
N ALA A 353 -13.28 -27.00 6.33
CA ALA A 353 -14.56 -26.54 5.80
C ALA A 353 -14.44 -25.36 4.81
N TYR A 354 -13.41 -24.50 4.90
CA TYR A 354 -13.22 -23.39 3.94
C TYR A 354 -12.93 -23.89 2.51
N TYR A 355 -12.50 -25.14 2.37
CA TYR A 355 -12.22 -25.80 1.09
C TYR A 355 -13.39 -26.63 0.57
N ASP A 356 -14.54 -26.55 1.23
CA ASP A 356 -15.77 -27.18 0.78
C ASP A 356 -16.57 -26.16 -0.05
N LYS A 357 -16.96 -26.54 -1.26
CA LYS A 357 -17.77 -25.73 -2.17
C LYS A 357 -19.11 -25.31 -1.54
N ASP A 358 -19.70 -26.21 -0.75
CA ASP A 358 -21.02 -26.02 -0.15
C ASP A 358 -20.98 -25.43 1.26
N TYR A 359 -19.78 -25.05 1.74
CA TYR A 359 -19.61 -24.45 3.08
C TYR A 359 -20.34 -23.11 3.18
N LYS A 360 -21.36 -23.08 4.02
CA LYS A 360 -22.15 -21.88 4.39
C LYS A 360 -22.01 -21.53 5.87
N GLY A 361 -20.90 -21.96 6.48
CA GLY A 361 -20.66 -21.71 7.89
C GLY A 361 -20.45 -20.24 8.22
N GLU A 362 -20.62 -19.91 9.50
CA GLU A 362 -20.44 -18.55 9.98
C GLU A 362 -18.98 -18.10 9.81
N LEU A 363 -18.80 -16.96 9.15
CA LEU A 363 -17.54 -16.24 9.13
C LEU A 363 -17.34 -15.53 10.49
N PRO A 364 -16.08 -15.26 10.91
CA PRO A 364 -15.83 -14.51 12.12
C PRO A 364 -16.67 -13.22 12.17
N LYS A 365 -17.31 -12.99 13.28
CA LYS A 365 -17.93 -11.73 13.67
C LYS A 365 -16.97 -11.01 14.60
N GLU A 366 -17.05 -9.70 14.69
CA GLU A 366 -16.21 -8.89 15.57
C GLU A 366 -16.16 -9.43 17.00
#